data_0ee8a48aa4cc81c01f41f29a5262e2ca
#
_entry.id   0ee8a48aa4cc81c01f41f29a5262e2ca
#
_cell.length_a   1.000
_cell.length_b   1.000
_cell.length_c   1.000
_cell.angle_alpha   90.00
_cell.angle_beta   90.00
_cell.angle_gamma   90.00
#
_symmetry.space_group_name_H-M   'P 1'
#
loop_
_entity.id
_entity.type
_entity.pdbx_description
1 polymer ?
#
loop_
_entity_poly.entity_id
_entity_poly.type
_entity_poly.pdbx_seq_one_letter_code
_entity_poly.pdbx_strand_id
1 'polypeptide(L)'
;RKIDAMVMDKTGTLTEGKPSVVESVWDPVITTEDDPAELNLRDVLYSLEHRSDHPLALAVCESLRGCEDLPVEDFEAMLGKGICGTVRGTRYYVGNPELLKEVLGDIPEATNPMVSESIAPWMDAGYTVTLLFDKVKVYAVLALSDELKDTSVQAVKALLAKGIDIHMLTGDNEVTARQIAAATGIKHVKAHVLPQDKAEYIKQLQASGKRVAMVGDGINDSAALAQAD
;
A
#
# COMPACT_ATOMS: atom_id res chain seq x y z
N ARG A 1 27.78 -1.92 -24.79
CA ARG A 1 26.64 -1.55 -25.67
C ARG A 1 25.81 -0.53 -24.93
N LYS A 2 25.36 0.53 -25.62
CA LYS A 2 24.59 1.61 -25.00
C LYS A 2 23.14 1.17 -24.80
N ILE A 3 22.55 1.41 -23.59
CA ILE A 3 21.14 1.20 -23.29
C ILE A 3 20.37 2.44 -23.74
N ASP A 4 19.22 2.24 -24.41
CA ASP A 4 18.37 3.31 -24.93
C ASP A 4 17.17 3.59 -23.99
N ALA A 5 16.63 2.53 -23.38
CA ALA A 5 15.53 2.61 -22.42
C ALA A 5 15.81 1.77 -21.17
N MET A 6 15.24 2.19 -20.06
CA MET A 6 15.31 1.46 -18.79
C MET A 6 13.91 1.34 -18.21
N VAL A 7 13.49 0.11 -17.96
CA VAL A 7 12.25 -0.19 -17.25
C VAL A 7 12.57 -0.43 -15.77
N MET A 8 11.86 0.24 -14.90
CA MET A 8 12.02 0.13 -13.45
C MET A 8 10.72 -0.28 -12.79
N ASP A 9 10.79 -1.25 -11.88
CA ASP A 9 9.71 -1.48 -10.94
C ASP A 9 9.66 -0.37 -9.88
N LYS A 10 8.50 -0.13 -9.27
CA LYS A 10 8.36 0.84 -8.19
C LYS A 10 8.83 0.24 -6.87
N THR A 11 8.14 -0.82 -6.42
CA THR A 11 8.27 -1.38 -5.07
C THR A 11 9.60 -2.09 -4.87
N GLY A 12 10.33 -1.72 -3.82
CA GLY A 12 11.64 -2.30 -3.52
C GLY A 12 12.77 -1.82 -4.43
N THR A 13 12.47 -1.18 -5.56
CA THR A 13 13.44 -0.63 -6.52
C THR A 13 13.57 0.88 -6.37
N LEU A 14 12.53 1.63 -6.73
CA LEU A 14 12.48 3.09 -6.52
C LEU A 14 12.14 3.45 -5.07
N THR A 15 11.34 2.63 -4.41
CA THR A 15 10.94 2.76 -3.01
C THR A 15 11.72 1.80 -2.12
N GLU A 16 11.63 2.00 -0.81
CA GLU A 16 12.26 1.13 0.19
C GLU A 16 11.70 -0.30 0.18
N GLY A 17 10.50 -0.51 -0.37
CA GLY A 17 9.81 -1.81 -0.36
C GLY A 17 9.26 -2.19 1.00
N LYS A 18 9.18 -1.22 1.90
CA LYS A 18 8.66 -1.37 3.26
C LYS A 18 7.62 -0.29 3.52
N PRO A 19 6.33 -0.63 3.37
CA PRO A 19 5.28 0.32 3.72
C PRO A 19 5.37 0.68 5.20
N SER A 20 5.00 1.91 5.53
CA SER A 20 4.86 2.39 6.91
C SER A 20 3.56 3.16 7.07
N VAL A 21 3.01 3.19 8.29
CA VAL A 21 1.89 4.06 8.64
C VAL A 21 2.42 5.47 8.77
N VAL A 22 1.97 6.37 7.90
CA VAL A 22 2.39 7.78 7.87
C VAL A 22 1.41 8.71 8.57
N GLU A 23 0.12 8.35 8.57
CA GLU A 23 -0.94 9.09 9.24
C GLU A 23 -1.96 8.12 9.84
N SER A 24 -2.58 8.49 10.94
CA SER A 24 -3.72 7.75 11.51
C SER A 24 -4.69 8.68 12.22
N VAL A 25 -5.97 8.42 12.06
CA VAL A 25 -7.04 9.09 12.81
C VAL A 25 -7.90 8.03 13.48
N TRP A 26 -8.13 8.20 14.76
CA TRP A 26 -8.90 7.32 15.61
C TRP A 26 -10.13 8.02 16.14
N ASP A 27 -11.22 7.28 16.34
CA ASP A 27 -12.40 7.78 17.05
C ASP A 27 -12.00 8.12 18.50
N PRO A 28 -12.13 9.36 18.94
CA PRO A 28 -11.68 9.80 20.28
C PRO A 28 -12.46 9.16 21.43
N VAL A 29 -13.66 8.62 21.19
CA VAL A 29 -14.48 7.97 22.22
C VAL A 29 -13.87 6.64 22.71
N ILE A 30 -12.81 6.16 22.08
CA ILE A 30 -12.28 4.80 22.28
C ILE A 30 -10.95 4.80 23.05
N THR A 31 -10.43 5.96 23.39
CA THR A 31 -9.11 6.11 24.06
C THR A 31 -9.22 6.62 25.48
N THR A 32 -10.21 6.17 26.26
CA THR A 32 -10.17 6.42 27.70
C THR A 32 -9.21 5.40 28.32
N GLU A 33 -7.99 5.85 28.61
CA GLU A 33 -6.96 5.09 29.33
C GLU A 33 -7.38 4.75 30.78
N ASP A 34 -8.58 5.18 31.20
CA ASP A 34 -8.99 5.18 32.59
C ASP A 34 -9.84 3.96 33.03
N ASP A 35 -10.33 3.12 32.10
CA ASP A 35 -11.04 1.89 32.44
C ASP A 35 -10.37 0.63 31.89
N PRO A 36 -9.70 -0.17 32.75
CA PRO A 36 -9.07 -1.44 32.34
C PRO A 36 -10.05 -2.49 31.81
N ALA A 37 -11.36 -2.30 32.01
CA ALA A 37 -12.41 -3.18 31.49
C ALA A 37 -12.81 -2.79 30.04
N GLU A 38 -12.47 -1.60 29.60
CA GLU A 38 -12.79 -1.11 28.26
C GLU A 38 -11.83 -1.70 27.23
N LEU A 39 -12.38 -2.13 26.11
CA LEU A 39 -11.60 -2.74 25.02
C LEU A 39 -10.82 -1.66 24.26
N ASN A 40 -9.48 -1.72 24.33
CA ASN A 40 -8.63 -0.86 23.54
C ASN A 40 -8.63 -1.31 22.06
N LEU A 41 -9.14 -0.49 21.17
CA LEU A 41 -9.23 -0.81 19.75
C LEU A 41 -7.88 -0.82 19.03
N ARG A 42 -6.84 -0.23 19.60
CA ARG A 42 -5.48 -0.41 19.11
C ARG A 42 -5.00 -1.85 19.31
N ASP A 43 -5.37 -2.47 20.44
CA ASP A 43 -5.07 -3.88 20.70
C ASP A 43 -5.88 -4.79 19.76
N VAL A 44 -7.13 -4.43 19.44
CA VAL A 44 -7.94 -5.15 18.44
C VAL A 44 -7.30 -5.11 17.08
N LEU A 45 -6.90 -3.91 16.61
CA LEU A 45 -6.24 -3.75 15.31
C LEU A 45 -4.92 -4.52 15.26
N TYR A 46 -4.08 -4.36 16.29
CA TYR A 46 -2.83 -5.10 16.42
C TYR A 46 -3.06 -6.61 16.35
N SER A 47 -4.04 -7.12 17.12
CA SER A 47 -4.32 -8.55 17.20
C SER A 47 -4.78 -9.15 15.88
N LEU A 48 -5.58 -8.43 15.11
CA LEU A 48 -6.04 -8.86 13.79
C LEU A 48 -4.88 -8.87 12.79
N GLU A 49 -4.12 -7.77 12.72
CA GLU A 49 -3.01 -7.64 11.77
C GLU A 49 -1.84 -8.57 12.10
N HIS A 50 -1.61 -8.87 13.38
CA HIS A 50 -0.56 -9.79 13.83
C HIS A 50 -0.74 -11.23 13.31
N ARG A 51 -1.92 -11.57 12.82
CA ARG A 51 -2.25 -12.87 12.21
C ARG A 51 -2.06 -12.89 10.69
N SER A 52 -1.60 -11.78 10.11
CA SER A 52 -1.39 -11.63 8.68
C SER A 52 0.09 -11.41 8.36
N ASP A 53 0.61 -12.13 7.37
CA ASP A 53 1.98 -11.92 6.85
C ASP A 53 2.05 -10.84 5.75
N HIS A 54 0.95 -10.13 5.50
CA HIS A 54 0.91 -9.11 4.46
C HIS A 54 1.81 -7.91 4.83
N PRO A 55 2.59 -7.32 3.89
CA PRO A 55 3.48 -6.19 4.19
C PRO A 55 2.79 -4.99 4.86
N LEU A 56 1.52 -4.72 4.50
CA LEU A 56 0.73 -3.66 5.15
C LEU A 56 0.41 -4.02 6.61
N ALA A 57 0.09 -5.27 6.90
CA ALA A 57 -0.17 -5.75 8.25
C ALA A 57 1.06 -5.61 9.15
N LEU A 58 2.24 -5.97 8.63
CA LEU A 58 3.51 -5.79 9.35
C LEU A 58 3.76 -4.30 9.65
N ALA A 59 3.46 -3.41 8.71
CA ALA A 59 3.60 -1.96 8.91
C ALA A 59 2.64 -1.43 9.98
N VAL A 60 1.40 -1.91 10.02
CA VAL A 60 0.41 -1.56 11.06
C VAL A 60 0.88 -2.07 12.42
N CYS A 61 1.31 -3.34 12.54
CA CYS A 61 1.83 -3.90 13.78
C CYS A 61 3.05 -3.11 14.30
N GLU A 62 3.94 -2.70 13.39
CA GLU A 62 5.10 -1.87 13.73
C GLU A 62 4.69 -0.51 14.33
N SER A 63 3.66 0.12 13.77
CA SER A 63 3.13 1.40 14.27
C SER A 63 2.39 1.28 15.61
N LEU A 64 1.99 0.06 15.97
CA LEU A 64 1.24 -0.27 17.20
C LEU A 64 2.11 -1.04 18.21
N ARG A 65 3.42 -0.84 18.19
CA ARG A 65 4.34 -1.50 19.15
C ARG A 65 3.93 -1.21 20.58
N GLY A 66 3.81 -2.27 21.37
CA GLY A 66 3.41 -2.19 22.77
C GLY A 66 1.92 -2.46 23.02
N CYS A 67 1.13 -2.62 21.95
CA CYS A 67 -0.24 -3.11 22.08
C CYS A 67 -0.29 -4.58 22.48
N GLU A 68 -1.40 -4.97 23.14
CA GLU A 68 -1.65 -6.33 23.58
C GLU A 68 -2.17 -7.20 22.44
N ASP A 69 -1.69 -8.46 22.35
CA ASP A 69 -2.24 -9.46 21.42
C ASP A 69 -3.40 -10.19 22.09
N LEU A 70 -4.61 -9.79 21.73
CA LEU A 70 -5.86 -10.35 22.23
C LEU A 70 -6.22 -11.65 21.48
N PRO A 71 -6.97 -12.58 22.14
CA PRO A 71 -7.55 -13.72 21.44
C PRO A 71 -8.46 -13.28 20.29
N VAL A 72 -8.26 -13.84 19.11
CA VAL A 72 -9.10 -13.64 17.92
C VAL A 72 -9.71 -14.97 17.52
N GLU A 73 -11.02 -15.00 17.42
CA GLU A 73 -11.79 -16.14 16.93
C GLU A 73 -12.25 -15.88 15.49
N ASP A 74 -12.51 -16.94 14.74
CA ASP A 74 -13.04 -16.87 13.37
C ASP A 74 -12.27 -15.90 12.46
N PHE A 75 -10.92 -15.94 12.55
CA PHE A 75 -10.07 -15.12 11.70
C PHE A 75 -10.18 -15.56 10.24
N GLU A 76 -10.36 -14.60 9.35
CA GLU A 76 -10.55 -14.82 7.93
C GLU A 76 -9.83 -13.74 7.10
N ALA A 77 -9.07 -14.18 6.10
CA ALA A 77 -8.43 -13.27 5.14
C ALA A 77 -9.26 -13.18 3.85
N MET A 78 -9.59 -11.96 3.45
CA MET A 78 -10.33 -11.65 2.22
C MET A 78 -9.37 -11.11 1.17
N LEU A 79 -9.08 -11.94 0.17
CA LEU A 79 -8.05 -11.67 -0.83
C LEU A 79 -8.23 -10.29 -1.50
N GLY A 80 -7.19 -9.47 -1.40
CA GLY A 80 -7.13 -8.12 -2.00
C GLY A 80 -7.99 -7.07 -1.29
N LYS A 81 -8.69 -7.39 -0.19
CA LYS A 81 -9.62 -6.48 0.49
C LYS A 81 -9.25 -6.22 1.93
N GLY A 82 -8.86 -7.25 2.69
CA GLY A 82 -8.54 -7.13 4.09
C GLY A 82 -8.68 -8.42 4.87
N ILE A 83 -8.90 -8.28 6.17
CA ILE A 83 -9.07 -9.37 7.13
C ILE A 83 -10.25 -9.11 8.05
N CYS A 84 -10.76 -10.13 8.70
CA CYS A 84 -11.72 -9.98 9.77
C CYS A 84 -11.54 -11.06 10.85
N GLY A 85 -12.11 -10.81 12.01
CA GLY A 85 -12.10 -11.76 13.11
C GLY A 85 -12.95 -11.26 14.27
N THR A 86 -13.20 -12.13 15.23
CA THR A 86 -14.04 -11.84 16.41
C THR A 86 -13.13 -11.64 17.62
N VAL A 87 -13.24 -10.49 18.28
CA VAL A 87 -12.54 -10.16 19.51
C VAL A 87 -13.59 -9.82 20.58
N ARG A 88 -13.54 -10.50 21.70
CA ARG A 88 -14.52 -10.34 22.81
C ARG A 88 -15.98 -10.34 22.34
N GLY A 89 -16.31 -11.24 21.38
CA GLY A 89 -17.66 -11.41 20.87
C GLY A 89 -18.11 -10.41 19.79
N THR A 90 -17.29 -9.42 19.44
CA THR A 90 -17.56 -8.48 18.36
C THR A 90 -16.72 -8.82 17.14
N ARG A 91 -17.37 -8.86 15.97
CA ARG A 91 -16.67 -9.09 14.69
C ARG A 91 -16.16 -7.78 14.13
N TYR A 92 -14.86 -7.66 14.02
CA TYR A 92 -14.15 -6.53 13.43
C TYR A 92 -13.61 -6.86 12.05
N TYR A 93 -13.49 -5.83 11.24
CA TYR A 93 -12.94 -5.85 9.90
C TYR A 93 -11.77 -4.87 9.81
N VAL A 94 -10.71 -5.29 9.14
CA VAL A 94 -9.58 -4.42 8.81
C VAL A 94 -9.36 -4.52 7.31
N GLY A 95 -9.43 -3.42 6.59
CA GLY A 95 -9.25 -3.47 5.14
C GLY A 95 -9.46 -2.15 4.43
N ASN A 96 -9.44 -2.24 3.11
CA ASN A 96 -9.57 -1.10 2.21
C ASN A 96 -11.01 -0.56 2.14
N PRO A 97 -11.24 0.62 1.53
CA PRO A 97 -12.58 1.20 1.37
C PRO A 97 -13.54 0.32 0.56
N GLU A 98 -13.03 -0.59 -0.31
CA GLU A 98 -13.87 -1.53 -1.04
C GLU A 98 -14.49 -2.56 -0.10
N LEU A 99 -13.72 -3.08 0.87
CA LEU A 99 -14.24 -3.98 1.90
C LEU A 99 -15.30 -3.28 2.75
N LEU A 100 -15.06 -2.04 3.16
CA LEU A 100 -16.05 -1.27 3.92
C LEU A 100 -17.35 -1.16 3.13
N LYS A 101 -17.29 -0.80 1.85
CA LYS A 101 -18.45 -0.68 0.98
C LYS A 101 -19.20 -2.00 0.81
N GLU A 102 -18.48 -3.12 0.74
CA GLU A 102 -19.09 -4.45 0.63
C GLU A 102 -19.84 -4.87 1.91
N VAL A 103 -19.26 -4.56 3.08
CA VAL A 103 -19.83 -4.95 4.38
C VAL A 103 -20.93 -4.01 4.85
N LEU A 104 -20.78 -2.72 4.64
CA LEU A 104 -21.66 -1.67 5.19
C LEU A 104 -22.46 -0.89 4.12
N GLY A 105 -22.05 -0.93 2.84
CA GLY A 105 -22.58 -0.08 1.79
C GLY A 105 -22.00 1.33 1.83
N ASP A 106 -22.38 2.10 2.84
CA ASP A 106 -21.89 3.47 3.08
C ASP A 106 -21.21 3.57 4.46
N ILE A 107 -20.51 4.69 4.69
CA ILE A 107 -19.94 4.98 6.00
C ILE A 107 -21.10 5.26 6.98
N PRO A 108 -21.20 4.50 8.08
CA PRO A 108 -22.27 4.70 9.05
C PRO A 108 -22.27 6.11 9.67
N GLU A 109 -23.45 6.68 9.91
CA GLU A 109 -23.60 7.98 10.58
C GLU A 109 -22.99 8.01 11.98
N ALA A 110 -22.88 6.85 12.66
CA ALA A 110 -22.23 6.72 13.95
C ALA A 110 -20.70 6.91 13.89
N THR A 111 -20.10 6.95 12.69
CA THR A 111 -18.66 7.17 12.52
C THR A 111 -18.32 8.62 12.83
N ASN A 112 -17.26 8.81 13.64
CA ASN A 112 -16.77 10.15 13.95
C ASN A 112 -16.36 10.90 12.67
N PRO A 113 -16.79 12.16 12.47
CA PRO A 113 -16.43 12.93 11.27
C PRO A 113 -14.93 13.03 11.00
N MET A 114 -14.09 13.15 12.04
CA MET A 114 -12.63 13.17 11.87
C MET A 114 -12.10 11.91 11.17
N VAL A 115 -12.71 10.76 11.44
CA VAL A 115 -12.35 9.49 10.80
C VAL A 115 -12.86 9.45 9.36
N SER A 116 -14.16 9.72 9.16
CA SER A 116 -14.79 9.62 7.83
C SER A 116 -14.23 10.65 6.83
N GLU A 117 -13.97 11.87 7.26
CA GLU A 117 -13.46 12.96 6.42
C GLU A 117 -11.99 12.78 6.01
N SER A 118 -11.24 11.91 6.70
CA SER A 118 -9.84 11.62 6.36
C SER A 118 -9.68 10.63 5.20
N ILE A 119 -10.68 9.79 4.92
CA ILE A 119 -10.59 8.69 3.96
C ILE A 119 -10.31 9.20 2.54
N ALA A 120 -11.20 10.05 2.01
CA ALA A 120 -11.10 10.52 0.63
C ALA A 120 -9.84 11.38 0.37
N PRO A 121 -9.48 12.37 1.22
CA PRO A 121 -8.24 13.14 1.02
C PRO A 121 -6.99 12.27 0.99
N TRP A 122 -6.90 11.24 1.82
CA TRP A 122 -5.73 10.36 1.83
C TRP A 122 -5.67 9.45 0.60
N MET A 123 -6.82 8.97 0.12
CA MET A 123 -6.89 8.25 -1.16
C MET A 123 -6.47 9.15 -2.33
N ASP A 124 -6.95 10.39 -2.35
CA ASP A 124 -6.61 11.39 -3.38
C ASP A 124 -5.12 11.79 -3.30
N ALA A 125 -4.54 11.77 -2.10
CA ALA A 125 -3.11 11.95 -1.90
C ALA A 125 -2.27 10.70 -2.26
N GLY A 126 -2.89 9.60 -2.70
CA GLY A 126 -2.20 8.39 -3.18
C GLY A 126 -1.72 7.45 -2.07
N TYR A 127 -2.14 7.65 -0.83
CA TYR A 127 -1.86 6.70 0.24
C TYR A 127 -2.68 5.42 0.08
N THR A 128 -2.12 4.32 0.56
CA THR A 128 -2.90 3.12 0.80
C THR A 128 -3.68 3.32 2.09
N VAL A 129 -5.01 3.29 2.00
CA VAL A 129 -5.90 3.52 3.14
C VAL A 129 -6.40 2.18 3.68
N THR A 130 -6.24 1.98 4.98
CA THR A 130 -6.77 0.85 5.74
C THR A 130 -7.69 1.34 6.85
N LEU A 131 -8.78 0.63 7.09
CA LEU A 131 -9.84 1.00 8.04
C LEU A 131 -10.05 -0.12 9.05
N LEU A 132 -10.23 0.24 10.33
CA LEU A 132 -10.77 -0.66 11.35
C LEU A 132 -12.23 -0.32 11.57
N PHE A 133 -13.13 -1.28 11.40
CA PHE A 133 -14.56 -1.08 11.55
C PHE A 133 -15.28 -2.37 11.98
N ASP A 134 -16.51 -2.21 12.43
CA ASP A 134 -17.47 -3.29 12.65
C ASP A 134 -18.76 -3.01 11.85
N LYS A 135 -19.87 -3.65 12.19
CA LYS A 135 -21.17 -3.41 11.55
C LYS A 135 -21.89 -2.14 12.02
N VAL A 136 -21.28 -1.38 12.94
CA VAL A 136 -21.89 -0.19 13.54
C VAL A 136 -21.20 1.09 13.06
N LYS A 137 -19.85 1.13 13.08
CA LYS A 137 -19.09 2.31 12.69
C LYS A 137 -17.65 2.00 12.29
N VAL A 138 -16.97 3.01 11.74
CA VAL A 138 -15.53 3.00 11.52
C VAL A 138 -14.85 3.62 12.74
N TYR A 139 -13.86 2.92 13.27
CA TYR A 139 -13.14 3.30 14.50
C TYR A 139 -11.81 3.98 14.20
N ALA A 140 -11.16 3.60 13.13
CA ALA A 140 -9.89 4.18 12.73
C ALA A 140 -9.70 4.15 11.22
N VAL A 141 -8.94 5.12 10.74
CA VAL A 141 -8.39 5.13 9.39
C VAL A 141 -6.88 5.35 9.48
N LEU A 142 -6.14 4.55 8.74
CA LEU A 142 -4.69 4.62 8.64
C LEU A 142 -4.28 4.83 7.20
N ALA A 143 -3.33 5.73 6.98
CA ALA A 143 -2.69 5.94 5.69
C ALA A 143 -1.31 5.29 5.71
N LEU A 144 -1.05 4.44 4.71
CA LEU A 144 0.23 3.77 4.55
C LEU A 144 0.88 4.22 3.24
N SER A 145 2.19 4.36 3.26
CA SER A 145 3.01 4.71 2.10
C SER A 145 4.31 3.92 2.10
N ASP A 146 4.78 3.60 0.91
CA ASP A 146 6.12 3.07 0.68
C ASP A 146 7.00 4.21 0.17
N GLU A 147 7.97 4.63 0.97
CA GLU A 147 8.75 5.82 0.72
C GLU A 147 9.76 5.63 -0.41
N LEU A 148 9.91 6.69 -1.23
CA LEU A 148 10.97 6.76 -2.23
C LEU A 148 12.34 6.79 -1.56
N LYS A 149 13.29 6.00 -2.09
CA LYS A 149 14.69 6.12 -1.69
C LYS A 149 15.26 7.44 -2.21
N ASP A 150 15.92 8.20 -1.37
CA ASP A 150 16.63 9.43 -1.78
C ASP A 150 17.62 9.15 -2.92
N THR A 151 18.30 8.01 -2.87
CA THR A 151 19.22 7.56 -3.89
C THR A 151 18.55 7.27 -5.24
N SER A 152 17.27 6.83 -5.24
CA SER A 152 16.53 6.56 -6.48
C SER A 152 16.24 7.82 -7.25
N VAL A 153 15.84 8.90 -6.56
CA VAL A 153 15.58 10.21 -7.20
C VAL A 153 16.84 10.72 -7.88
N GLN A 154 17.99 10.63 -7.21
CA GLN A 154 19.28 11.05 -7.76
C GLN A 154 19.70 10.19 -8.95
N ALA A 155 19.56 8.85 -8.84
CA ALA A 155 19.91 7.91 -9.89
C ALA A 155 19.05 8.12 -11.16
N VAL A 156 17.74 8.29 -11.00
CA VAL A 156 16.81 8.56 -12.10
C VAL A 156 17.19 9.85 -12.82
N LYS A 157 17.44 10.94 -12.08
CA LYS A 157 17.88 12.21 -12.67
C LYS A 157 19.19 12.07 -13.46
N ALA A 158 20.15 11.33 -12.92
CA ALA A 158 21.43 11.09 -13.60
C ALA A 158 21.29 10.27 -14.89
N LEU A 159 20.39 9.28 -14.90
CA LEU A 159 20.10 8.46 -16.07
C LEU A 159 19.36 9.26 -17.16
N LEU A 160 18.36 10.07 -16.76
CA LEU A 160 17.65 10.97 -17.67
C LEU A 160 18.63 11.97 -18.33
N ALA A 161 19.58 12.53 -17.55
CA ALA A 161 20.61 13.44 -18.07
C ALA A 161 21.54 12.77 -19.09
N LYS A 162 21.71 11.46 -19.04
CA LYS A 162 22.45 10.66 -20.04
C LYS A 162 21.62 10.31 -21.29
N GLY A 163 20.37 10.76 -21.37
CA GLY A 163 19.46 10.52 -22.47
C GLY A 163 18.88 9.10 -22.50
N ILE A 164 18.83 8.42 -21.35
CA ILE A 164 18.15 7.12 -21.20
C ILE A 164 16.66 7.39 -20.97
N ASP A 165 15.82 6.73 -21.76
CA ASP A 165 14.36 6.81 -21.63
C ASP A 165 13.89 5.91 -20.49
N ILE A 166 13.31 6.48 -19.41
CA ILE A 166 12.94 5.73 -18.22
C ILE A 166 11.45 5.49 -18.17
N HIS A 167 11.07 4.22 -17.98
CA HIS A 167 9.71 3.74 -17.87
C HIS A 167 9.50 3.11 -16.48
N MET A 168 8.53 3.59 -15.71
CA MET A 168 8.14 2.97 -14.45
C MET A 168 6.89 2.10 -14.63
N LEU A 169 6.97 0.85 -14.20
CA LEU A 169 5.84 -0.07 -14.15
C LEU A 169 5.51 -0.39 -12.68
N THR A 170 4.24 -0.37 -12.33
CA THR A 170 3.78 -0.68 -10.97
C THR A 170 2.41 -1.35 -10.96
N GLY A 171 2.18 -2.24 -10.00
CA GLY A 171 0.87 -2.79 -9.71
C GLY A 171 -0.07 -1.82 -8.98
N ASP A 172 0.46 -0.70 -8.48
CA ASP A 172 -0.32 0.29 -7.73
C ASP A 172 -1.31 1.07 -8.60
N ASN A 173 -2.12 1.89 -7.94
CA ASN A 173 -3.04 2.81 -8.61
C ASN A 173 -2.31 3.96 -9.32
N GLU A 174 -3.03 4.63 -10.21
CA GLU A 174 -2.47 5.73 -11.02
C GLU A 174 -2.03 6.94 -10.18
N VAL A 175 -2.71 7.23 -9.06
CA VAL A 175 -2.39 8.40 -8.23
C VAL A 175 -1.02 8.24 -7.61
N THR A 176 -0.77 7.11 -6.95
CA THR A 176 0.55 6.77 -6.40
C THR A 176 1.63 6.77 -7.48
N ALA A 177 1.34 6.15 -8.62
CA ALA A 177 2.29 6.09 -9.74
C ALA A 177 2.66 7.49 -10.27
N ARG A 178 1.71 8.39 -10.42
CA ARG A 178 1.95 9.78 -10.87
C ARG A 178 2.75 10.60 -9.86
N GLN A 179 2.53 10.39 -8.55
CA GLN A 179 3.31 11.08 -7.51
C GLN A 179 4.78 10.71 -7.55
N ILE A 180 5.08 9.41 -7.69
CA ILE A 180 6.45 8.91 -7.87
C ILE A 180 7.08 9.49 -9.15
N ALA A 181 6.33 9.52 -10.24
CA ALA A 181 6.75 10.12 -11.50
C ALA A 181 7.10 11.61 -11.35
N ALA A 182 6.25 12.37 -10.69
CA ALA A 182 6.48 13.80 -10.43
C ALA A 182 7.74 14.03 -9.57
N ALA A 183 7.94 13.22 -8.52
CA ALA A 183 9.10 13.33 -7.63
C ALA A 183 10.42 12.95 -8.30
N THR A 184 10.40 12.00 -9.24
CA THR A 184 11.59 11.48 -9.91
C THR A 184 11.88 12.14 -11.26
N GLY A 185 10.87 12.71 -11.92
CA GLY A 185 10.94 13.25 -13.27
C GLY A 185 10.74 12.19 -14.38
N ILE A 186 10.28 10.98 -14.03
CA ILE A 186 9.95 9.92 -14.99
C ILE A 186 8.70 10.34 -15.76
N LYS A 187 8.76 10.23 -17.10
CA LYS A 187 7.65 10.63 -17.99
C LYS A 187 6.74 9.46 -18.38
N HIS A 188 7.29 8.26 -18.45
CA HIS A 188 6.57 7.07 -18.88
C HIS A 188 6.21 6.23 -17.65
N VAL A 189 4.93 6.24 -17.29
CA VAL A 189 4.40 5.52 -16.13
C VAL A 189 3.23 4.67 -16.54
N LYS A 190 3.22 3.42 -16.09
CA LYS A 190 2.09 2.51 -16.26
C LYS A 190 1.72 1.90 -14.90
N ALA A 191 0.51 2.18 -14.46
CA ALA A 191 -0.11 1.66 -13.25
C ALA A 191 -0.90 0.37 -13.53
N HIS A 192 -1.34 -0.32 -12.48
CA HIS A 192 -2.13 -1.56 -12.55
C HIS A 192 -1.51 -2.65 -13.44
N VAL A 193 -0.17 -2.73 -13.47
CA VAL A 193 0.57 -3.70 -14.29
C VAL A 193 0.72 -5.01 -13.54
N LEU A 194 0.24 -6.09 -14.12
CA LEU A 194 0.44 -7.44 -13.58
C LEU A 194 1.87 -7.93 -13.88
N PRO A 195 2.43 -8.85 -13.08
CA PRO A 195 3.79 -9.34 -13.29
C PRO A 195 4.07 -9.86 -14.71
N GLN A 196 3.12 -10.58 -15.32
CA GLN A 196 3.23 -11.09 -16.69
C GLN A 196 3.27 -9.98 -17.75
N ASP A 197 2.60 -8.84 -17.51
CA ASP A 197 2.50 -7.75 -18.47
C ASP A 197 3.79 -6.94 -18.55
N LYS A 198 4.65 -7.00 -17.52
CA LYS A 198 5.93 -6.31 -17.50
C LYS A 198 6.87 -6.84 -18.60
N ALA A 199 6.93 -8.16 -18.78
CA ALA A 199 7.73 -8.77 -19.83
C ALA A 199 7.24 -8.38 -21.24
N GLU A 200 5.92 -8.33 -21.43
CA GLU A 200 5.34 -7.91 -22.71
C GLU A 200 5.63 -6.43 -23.02
N TYR A 201 5.60 -5.57 -22.01
CA TYR A 201 5.98 -4.17 -22.16
C TYR A 201 7.43 -4.01 -22.64
N ILE A 202 8.36 -4.80 -22.08
CA ILE A 202 9.77 -4.81 -22.53
C ILE A 202 9.88 -5.25 -23.99
N LYS A 203 9.18 -6.32 -24.39
CA LYS A 203 9.15 -6.77 -25.79
C LYS A 203 8.68 -5.67 -26.75
N GLN A 204 7.68 -4.91 -26.39
CA GLN A 204 7.17 -3.79 -27.19
C GLN A 204 8.24 -2.70 -27.38
N LEU A 205 8.98 -2.36 -26.32
CA LEU A 205 10.10 -1.42 -26.41
C LEU A 205 11.22 -1.96 -27.30
N GLN A 206 11.58 -3.24 -27.17
CA GLN A 206 12.59 -3.90 -28.01
C GLN A 206 12.15 -3.95 -29.48
N ALA A 207 10.87 -4.23 -29.75
CA ALA A 207 10.31 -4.22 -31.12
C ALA A 207 10.37 -2.84 -31.78
N SER A 208 10.40 -1.75 -31.00
CA SER A 208 10.63 -0.39 -31.48
C SER A 208 12.10 -0.08 -31.74
N GLY A 209 12.99 -1.06 -31.63
CA GLY A 209 14.43 -0.93 -31.88
C GLY A 209 15.23 -0.43 -30.69
N LYS A 210 14.62 -0.29 -29.50
CA LYS A 210 15.32 0.12 -28.28
C LYS A 210 16.03 -1.07 -27.63
N ARG A 211 17.20 -0.79 -27.06
CA ARG A 211 17.88 -1.71 -26.16
C ARG A 211 17.44 -1.41 -24.72
N VAL A 212 16.85 -2.38 -24.07
CA VAL A 212 16.11 -2.20 -22.82
C VAL A 212 16.83 -2.88 -21.65
N ALA A 213 17.14 -2.11 -20.60
CA ALA A 213 17.50 -2.66 -19.29
C ALA A 213 16.26 -2.75 -18.39
N MET A 214 16.21 -3.77 -17.54
CA MET A 214 15.22 -3.91 -16.48
C MET A 214 15.89 -3.82 -15.11
N VAL A 215 15.26 -3.07 -14.21
CA VAL A 215 15.63 -3.01 -12.78
C VAL A 215 14.41 -3.33 -11.94
N GLY A 216 14.51 -4.36 -11.11
CA GLY A 216 13.46 -4.85 -10.24
C GLY A 216 14.02 -5.66 -9.07
N ASP A 217 13.16 -6.06 -8.11
CA ASP A 217 13.55 -6.80 -6.91
C ASP A 217 13.80 -8.30 -7.14
N GLY A 218 13.45 -8.81 -8.30
CA GLY A 218 13.70 -10.18 -8.76
C GLY A 218 12.56 -11.17 -8.49
N ILE A 219 11.74 -11.02 -7.48
CA ILE A 219 10.71 -12.00 -7.12
C ILE A 219 9.54 -11.92 -8.11
N ASN A 220 8.96 -10.73 -8.28
CA ASN A 220 7.82 -10.49 -9.17
C ASN A 220 8.22 -10.08 -10.59
N ASP A 221 9.52 -9.85 -10.82
CA ASP A 221 10.06 -9.30 -12.05
C ASP A 221 10.88 -10.32 -12.87
N SER A 222 10.95 -11.58 -12.44
CA SER A 222 11.81 -12.60 -13.04
C SER A 222 11.63 -12.75 -14.56
N ALA A 223 10.40 -12.76 -15.05
CA ALA A 223 10.08 -12.83 -16.47
C ALA A 223 10.52 -11.56 -17.23
N ALA A 224 10.35 -10.39 -16.63
CA ALA A 224 10.75 -9.11 -17.19
C ALA A 224 12.29 -8.96 -17.22
N LEU A 225 12.97 -9.38 -16.14
CA LEU A 225 14.43 -9.41 -16.06
C LEU A 225 15.04 -10.35 -17.10
N ALA A 226 14.44 -11.51 -17.32
CA ALA A 226 14.89 -12.48 -18.34
C ALA A 226 14.65 -11.98 -19.78
N GLN A 227 13.65 -11.10 -20.01
CA GLN A 227 13.31 -10.55 -21.32
C GLN A 227 14.21 -9.38 -21.73
N ALA A 228 14.76 -8.65 -20.77
CA ALA A 228 15.59 -7.46 -21.03
C ALA A 228 16.94 -7.82 -21.70
N ASP A 229 17.60 -6.83 -22.33
CA ASP A 229 18.91 -6.97 -22.98
C ASP A 229 20.06 -6.95 -21.97
#